data_e267c25e34eb146f65f8c0ee55a67a69
#
_entry.id   e267c25e34eb146f65f8c0ee55a67a69
#
_cell.length_a   1.000
_cell.length_b   1.000
_cell.length_c   1.000
_cell.angle_alpha   90.00
_cell.angle_beta   90.00
_cell.angle_gamma   90.00
#
_symmetry.space_group_name_H-M   'P 1'
#
loop_
_entity.id
_entity.type
_entity.pdbx_description
1 polymer ?
#
loop_
_entity_poly.entity_id
_entity_poly.type
_entity_poly.pdbx_seq_one_letter_code
_entity_poly.pdbx_strand_id
1 'polypeptide(L)'
;MSARHSVFAAALDAIGKTGLDSLLAPLTRGVGVVLTLHQVRPWSARGFAPNRILEITPEFLDVALISLKSLGYELVTLTEAVARLRTGRGRCPFATLTFDDGYRDNLECALPVLERHGVPITLFVTPGFAERSARLWWIELEEALRRLDRVSIEDADFRFAAMARNDAEKAAVFDDLYRRLREGSEQQLLDVVAALSAEARIDTQGLVDRLCLDWDGIAQ
;
A
#
# COMPACT_ATOMS: atom_id res chain seq x y z
N MET A 1 -10.26 -0.34 12.58
CA MET A 1 -9.22 -1.38 12.81
C MET A 1 -9.86 -2.60 13.45
N SER A 2 -9.66 -3.79 12.89
CA SER A 2 -10.25 -5.03 13.43
C SER A 2 -9.62 -5.35 14.79
N ALA A 3 -10.39 -5.97 15.70
CA ALA A 3 -9.91 -6.39 17.02
C ALA A 3 -8.63 -7.27 16.95
N ARG A 4 -8.46 -8.01 15.87
CA ARG A 4 -7.26 -8.80 15.59
C ARG A 4 -6.00 -7.93 15.41
N HIS A 5 -6.10 -6.79 14.72
CA HIS A 5 -4.97 -5.88 14.54
C HIS A 5 -4.54 -5.25 15.87
N SER A 6 -5.48 -4.89 16.73
CA SER A 6 -5.16 -4.32 18.05
C SER A 6 -4.46 -5.32 18.97
N VAL A 7 -4.89 -6.59 18.95
CA VAL A 7 -4.25 -7.66 19.73
C VAL A 7 -2.84 -7.94 19.21
N PHE A 8 -2.67 -7.99 17.88
CA PHE A 8 -1.36 -8.22 17.27
C PHE A 8 -0.38 -7.08 17.55
N ALA A 9 -0.83 -5.84 17.41
CA ALA A 9 -0.03 -4.66 17.74
C ALA A 9 0.38 -4.64 19.22
N ALA A 10 -0.55 -4.94 20.14
CA ALA A 10 -0.25 -5.01 21.58
C ALA A 10 0.75 -6.13 21.90
N ALA A 11 0.66 -7.28 21.23
CA ALA A 11 1.61 -8.37 21.42
C ALA A 11 3.01 -7.99 20.93
N LEU A 12 3.14 -7.36 19.77
CA LEU A 12 4.41 -6.86 19.23
C LEU A 12 5.02 -5.78 20.17
N ASP A 13 4.21 -4.87 20.66
CA ASP A 13 4.63 -3.83 21.60
C ASP A 13 5.14 -4.43 22.92
N ALA A 14 4.46 -5.46 23.45
CA ALA A 14 4.91 -6.18 24.65
C ALA A 14 6.24 -6.91 24.41
N ILE A 15 6.42 -7.55 23.26
CA ILE A 15 7.67 -8.22 22.90
C ILE A 15 8.82 -7.20 22.82
N GLY A 16 8.62 -6.05 22.16
CA GLY A 16 9.62 -5.00 22.07
C GLY A 16 9.98 -4.40 23.44
N LYS A 17 8.99 -4.15 24.31
CA LYS A 17 9.21 -3.61 25.67
C LYS A 17 9.94 -4.57 26.60
N THR A 18 9.82 -5.85 26.39
CA THR A 18 10.50 -6.87 27.22
C THR A 18 11.93 -7.19 26.75
N GLY A 19 12.35 -6.68 25.59
CA GLY A 19 13.64 -7.02 24.97
C GLY A 19 13.72 -8.47 24.45
N LEU A 20 12.61 -9.19 24.44
CA LEU A 20 12.53 -10.57 23.97
C LEU A 20 12.81 -10.66 22.46
N ASP A 21 12.46 -9.64 21.70
CA ASP A 21 12.80 -9.47 20.28
C ASP A 21 14.33 -9.56 20.05
N SER A 22 15.11 -8.83 20.84
CA SER A 22 16.58 -8.83 20.73
C SER A 22 17.19 -10.20 21.07
N LEU A 23 16.63 -10.86 22.08
CA LEU A 23 17.08 -12.20 22.50
C LEU A 23 16.76 -13.26 21.43
N LEU A 24 15.60 -13.19 20.80
CA LEU A 24 15.13 -14.14 19.80
C LEU A 24 15.57 -13.78 18.37
N ALA A 25 16.02 -12.56 18.13
CA ALA A 25 16.43 -12.09 16.79
C ALA A 25 17.39 -13.04 16.06
N PRO A 26 18.44 -13.63 16.68
CA PRO A 26 19.32 -14.56 15.99
C PRO A 26 18.62 -15.80 15.42
N LEU A 27 17.49 -16.20 16.00
CA LEU A 27 16.71 -17.37 15.59
C LEU A 27 15.56 -17.04 14.66
N THR A 28 15.01 -15.80 14.75
CA THR A 28 13.74 -15.44 14.11
C THR A 28 13.88 -14.49 12.93
N ARG A 29 14.93 -13.66 12.86
CA ARG A 29 15.05 -12.61 11.84
C ARG A 29 15.39 -13.12 10.43
N GLY A 30 15.75 -14.42 10.29
CA GLY A 30 16.11 -14.99 9.00
C GLY A 30 17.35 -14.36 8.39
N VAL A 31 17.49 -14.47 7.07
CA VAL A 31 18.64 -13.94 6.29
C VAL A 31 18.40 -12.50 5.81
N GLY A 32 17.15 -12.04 5.81
CA GLY A 32 16.80 -10.68 5.36
C GLY A 32 15.31 -10.48 5.26
N VAL A 33 14.91 -9.27 4.87
CA VAL A 33 13.52 -8.85 4.69
C VAL A 33 13.34 -8.07 3.39
N VAL A 34 12.22 -8.28 2.73
CA VAL A 34 11.73 -7.45 1.63
C VAL A 34 10.58 -6.61 2.17
N LEU A 35 10.71 -5.29 2.13
CA LEU A 35 9.67 -4.36 2.52
C LEU A 35 8.97 -3.87 1.26
N THR A 36 7.69 -4.19 1.13
CA THR A 36 6.85 -3.75 0.01
C THR A 36 6.03 -2.55 0.45
N LEU A 37 6.20 -1.46 -0.26
CA LEU A 37 5.56 -0.16 -0.02
C LEU A 37 4.76 0.24 -1.25
N HIS A 38 3.79 1.14 -1.06
CA HIS A 38 3.01 1.70 -2.15
C HIS A 38 3.12 3.23 -2.14
N GLN A 39 2.51 3.91 -1.17
CA GLN A 39 2.46 5.36 -1.10
C GLN A 39 3.24 5.90 0.09
N VAL A 40 3.99 6.98 -0.15
CA VAL A 40 4.69 7.73 0.90
C VAL A 40 4.24 9.18 0.82
N ARG A 41 3.40 9.61 1.76
CA ARG A 41 2.80 10.94 1.73
C ARG A 41 2.65 11.54 3.12
N PRO A 42 2.63 12.87 3.24
CA PRO A 42 2.36 13.53 4.51
C PRO A 42 1.04 13.07 5.14
N TRP A 43 1.03 12.98 6.46
CA TRP A 43 -0.18 12.61 7.18
C TRP A 43 -1.34 13.58 6.89
N SER A 44 -2.50 13.02 6.61
CA SER A 44 -3.75 13.76 6.42
C SER A 44 -4.85 13.13 7.26
N ALA A 45 -5.53 13.95 8.07
CA ALA A 45 -6.69 13.49 8.82
C ALA A 45 -7.88 13.29 7.85
N ARG A 46 -8.29 12.03 7.68
CA ARG A 46 -9.43 11.62 6.85
C ARG A 46 -10.25 10.62 7.67
N GLY A 47 -11.56 10.81 7.76
CA GLY A 47 -12.44 9.89 8.47
C GLY A 47 -12.50 8.53 7.78
N PHE A 48 -13.24 8.45 6.68
CA PHE A 48 -13.28 7.26 5.83
C PHE A 48 -12.06 7.22 4.90
N ALA A 49 -11.13 6.28 5.14
CA ALA A 49 -9.92 6.08 4.37
C ALA A 49 -9.47 4.60 4.42
N PRO A 50 -10.19 3.68 3.76
CA PRO A 50 -9.92 2.25 3.81
C PRO A 50 -8.57 1.87 3.20
N ASN A 51 -8.11 2.61 2.17
CA ASN A 51 -6.82 2.38 1.52
C ASN A 51 -5.63 2.97 2.29
N ARG A 52 -5.83 3.54 3.47
CA ARG A 52 -4.73 4.08 4.31
C ARG A 52 -3.67 3.02 4.67
N ILE A 53 -4.02 1.75 4.63
CA ILE A 53 -3.07 0.66 4.84
C ILE A 53 -1.94 0.64 3.80
N LEU A 54 -2.14 1.26 2.64
CA LEU A 54 -1.14 1.40 1.58
C LEU A 54 -0.24 2.62 1.76
N GLU A 55 -0.46 3.43 2.80
CA GLU A 55 0.21 4.71 3.01
C GLU A 55 1.14 4.66 4.22
N ILE A 56 2.34 5.22 4.08
CA ILE A 56 3.21 5.59 5.18
C ILE A 56 3.60 7.07 5.06
N THR A 57 4.10 7.68 6.12
CA THR A 57 4.62 9.04 6.04
C THR A 57 6.13 9.08 5.73
N PRO A 58 6.64 10.19 5.16
CA PRO A 58 8.09 10.36 4.98
C PRO A 58 8.87 10.24 6.29
N GLU A 59 8.30 10.73 7.40
CA GLU A 59 8.91 10.64 8.74
C GLU A 59 8.96 9.20 9.22
N PHE A 60 7.90 8.41 8.96
CA PHE A 60 7.90 6.99 9.29
C PHE A 60 8.93 6.23 8.47
N LEU A 61 9.05 6.52 7.17
CA LEU A 61 10.07 5.93 6.30
C LEU A 61 11.48 6.24 6.84
N ASP A 62 11.74 7.49 7.20
CA ASP A 62 13.03 7.93 7.77
C ASP A 62 13.38 7.13 9.03
N VAL A 63 12.46 7.05 10.00
CA VAL A 63 12.65 6.30 11.25
C VAL A 63 12.82 4.80 10.98
N ALA A 64 12.08 4.23 10.02
CA ALA A 64 12.21 2.83 9.65
C ALA A 64 13.60 2.50 9.09
N LEU A 65 14.15 3.37 8.23
CA LEU A 65 15.49 3.21 7.67
C LEU A 65 16.59 3.33 8.74
N ILE A 66 16.46 4.29 9.67
CA ILE A 66 17.36 4.41 10.81
C ILE A 66 17.31 3.14 11.66
N SER A 67 16.11 2.63 11.94
CA SER A 67 15.91 1.44 12.76
C SER A 67 16.53 0.19 12.10
N LEU A 68 16.33 -0.01 10.80
CA LEU A 68 16.92 -1.12 10.08
C LEU A 68 18.46 -1.10 10.17
N LYS A 69 19.08 0.07 9.94
CA LYS A 69 20.52 0.25 10.05
C LYS A 69 21.01 -0.03 11.48
N SER A 70 20.32 0.48 12.50
CA SER A 70 20.67 0.28 13.91
C SER A 70 20.57 -1.19 14.34
N LEU A 71 19.65 -1.96 13.74
CA LEU A 71 19.50 -3.40 13.94
C LEU A 71 20.50 -4.24 13.13
N GLY A 72 21.41 -3.60 12.39
CA GLY A 72 22.48 -4.25 11.64
C GLY A 72 22.05 -4.83 10.30
N TYR A 73 20.93 -4.37 9.73
CA TYR A 73 20.54 -4.73 8.36
C TYR A 73 21.35 -3.92 7.35
N GLU A 74 21.85 -4.60 6.31
CA GLU A 74 22.38 -3.95 5.13
C GLU A 74 21.27 -3.66 4.15
N LEU A 75 21.14 -2.39 3.75
CA LEU A 75 20.14 -1.95 2.77
C LEU A 75 20.73 -2.18 1.37
N VAL A 76 20.15 -3.14 0.64
CA VAL A 76 20.67 -3.64 -0.62
C VAL A 76 19.64 -3.56 -1.74
N THR A 77 20.11 -3.66 -2.99
CA THR A 77 19.20 -3.80 -4.14
C THR A 77 18.47 -5.14 -4.11
N LEU A 78 17.32 -5.23 -4.78
CA LEU A 78 16.59 -6.49 -4.92
C LEU A 78 17.45 -7.57 -5.61
N THR A 79 18.25 -7.19 -6.59
CA THR A 79 19.19 -8.11 -7.27
C THR A 79 20.19 -8.70 -6.29
N GLU A 80 20.79 -7.88 -5.45
CA GLU A 80 21.73 -8.34 -4.42
C GLU A 80 21.03 -9.23 -3.38
N ALA A 81 19.82 -8.86 -2.95
CA ALA A 81 19.03 -9.67 -2.03
C ALA A 81 18.78 -11.09 -2.59
N VAL A 82 18.38 -11.19 -3.87
CA VAL A 82 18.18 -12.47 -4.56
C VAL A 82 19.49 -13.26 -4.66
N ALA A 83 20.62 -12.60 -4.96
CA ALA A 83 21.93 -13.25 -5.01
C ALA A 83 22.33 -13.83 -3.65
N ARG A 84 22.10 -13.10 -2.55
CA ARG A 84 22.35 -13.57 -1.17
C ARG A 84 21.49 -14.77 -0.80
N LEU A 85 20.21 -14.74 -1.16
CA LEU A 85 19.30 -15.88 -0.95
C LEU A 85 19.76 -17.15 -1.67
N ARG A 86 20.21 -17.02 -2.93
CA ARG A 86 20.67 -18.16 -3.73
C ARG A 86 21.99 -18.75 -3.27
N THR A 87 22.90 -17.93 -2.81
CA THR A 87 24.26 -18.36 -2.45
C THR A 87 24.44 -18.68 -0.98
N GLY A 88 23.47 -18.32 -0.13
CA GLY A 88 23.58 -18.37 1.32
C GLY A 88 24.70 -17.46 1.88
N ARG A 89 25.20 -16.52 1.06
CA ARG A 89 26.32 -15.64 1.42
C ARG A 89 25.78 -14.30 1.93
N GLY A 90 26.21 -13.93 3.11
CA GLY A 90 25.92 -12.65 3.76
C GLY A 90 26.34 -12.74 5.23
N ARG A 91 27.16 -11.80 5.69
CA ARG A 91 27.55 -11.73 7.11
C ARG A 91 26.49 -11.08 7.96
N CYS A 92 25.70 -10.17 7.34
CA CYS A 92 24.65 -9.40 7.98
C CYS A 92 23.32 -9.71 7.31
N PRO A 93 22.20 -9.63 8.03
CA PRO A 93 20.89 -9.69 7.40
C PRO A 93 20.71 -8.49 6.45
N PHE A 94 19.99 -8.70 5.37
CA PHE A 94 19.70 -7.63 4.43
C PHE A 94 18.27 -7.10 4.58
N ALA A 95 18.06 -5.85 4.20
CA ALA A 95 16.73 -5.33 3.91
C ALA A 95 16.74 -4.74 2.50
N THR A 96 15.69 -4.97 1.74
CA THR A 96 15.47 -4.34 0.44
C THR A 96 14.09 -3.73 0.39
N LEU A 97 13.99 -2.55 -0.24
CA LEU A 97 12.74 -1.82 -0.38
C LEU A 97 12.23 -1.95 -1.81
N THR A 98 10.96 -2.29 -1.92
CA THR A 98 10.24 -2.29 -3.19
C THR A 98 9.03 -1.37 -3.07
N PHE A 99 8.73 -0.67 -4.15
CA PHE A 99 7.54 0.16 -4.28
C PHE A 99 6.72 -0.35 -5.45
N ASP A 100 5.42 -0.46 -5.26
CA ASP A 100 4.50 -0.93 -6.28
C ASP A 100 3.73 0.24 -6.91
N ASP A 101 3.15 -0.01 -8.09
CA ASP A 101 2.21 0.84 -8.83
C ASP A 101 2.79 2.12 -9.47
N GLY A 102 3.96 2.59 -9.05
CA GLY A 102 4.55 3.82 -9.59
C GLY A 102 3.79 5.08 -9.16
N TYR A 103 3.41 5.17 -7.89
CA TYR A 103 2.78 6.37 -7.36
C TYR A 103 3.72 7.59 -7.42
N ARG A 104 3.14 8.76 -7.72
CA ARG A 104 3.88 10.04 -7.85
C ARG A 104 4.60 10.42 -6.55
N ASP A 105 4.02 10.12 -5.41
CA ASP A 105 4.62 10.39 -4.10
C ASP A 105 5.87 9.54 -3.80
N ASN A 106 6.14 8.49 -4.58
CA ASN A 106 7.42 7.78 -4.51
C ASN A 106 8.58 8.68 -4.98
N LEU A 107 8.36 9.48 -6.03
CA LEU A 107 9.32 10.47 -6.51
C LEU A 107 9.35 11.71 -5.60
N GLU A 108 8.17 12.26 -5.28
CA GLU A 108 8.07 13.57 -4.62
C GLU A 108 8.38 13.52 -3.11
N CYS A 109 8.02 12.41 -2.44
CA CYS A 109 8.10 12.29 -0.98
C CYS A 109 9.08 11.21 -0.51
N ALA A 110 9.11 10.02 -1.17
CA ALA A 110 10.00 8.95 -0.74
C ALA A 110 11.44 9.17 -1.20
N LEU A 111 11.67 9.53 -2.46
CA LEU A 111 13.00 9.66 -3.02
C LEU A 111 13.91 10.59 -2.21
N PRO A 112 13.49 11.80 -1.77
CA PRO A 112 14.33 12.64 -0.94
C PRO A 112 14.77 12.02 0.39
N VAL A 113 13.92 11.15 0.97
CA VAL A 113 14.27 10.39 2.19
C VAL A 113 15.31 9.33 1.86
N LEU A 114 15.08 8.56 0.80
CA LEU A 114 15.94 7.47 0.37
C LEU A 114 17.34 7.95 -0.01
N GLU A 115 17.44 9.08 -0.71
CA GLU A 115 18.71 9.72 -1.09
C GLU A 115 19.53 10.15 0.13
N ARG A 116 18.90 10.77 1.14
CA ARG A 116 19.58 11.15 2.40
C ARG A 116 20.19 9.93 3.10
N HIS A 117 19.56 8.76 2.96
CA HIS A 117 20.04 7.52 3.55
C HIS A 117 20.96 6.71 2.64
N GLY A 118 21.09 7.07 1.35
CA GLY A 118 21.84 6.31 0.34
C GLY A 118 21.26 4.91 0.12
N VAL A 119 19.92 4.78 0.12
CA VAL A 119 19.22 3.50 0.05
C VAL A 119 18.72 3.23 -1.35
N PRO A 120 19.12 2.09 -1.96
CA PRO A 120 18.59 1.68 -3.25
C PRO A 120 17.15 1.15 -3.09
N ILE A 121 16.34 1.36 -4.12
CA ILE A 121 14.98 0.80 -4.22
C ILE A 121 14.78 0.05 -5.53
N THR A 122 13.70 -0.70 -5.57
CA THR A 122 13.12 -1.23 -6.80
C THR A 122 11.69 -0.74 -6.93
N LEU A 123 11.39 -0.07 -8.03
CA LEU A 123 10.03 0.35 -8.36
C LEU A 123 9.40 -0.64 -9.34
N PHE A 124 8.31 -1.29 -8.92
CA PHE A 124 7.49 -2.12 -9.78
C PHE A 124 6.40 -1.26 -10.42
N VAL A 125 6.60 -0.95 -11.68
CA VAL A 125 5.70 -0.08 -12.44
C VAL A 125 4.58 -0.91 -13.03
N THR A 126 3.34 -0.44 -12.89
CA THR A 126 2.19 -0.91 -13.68
C THR A 126 2.12 -0.07 -14.96
N PRO A 127 2.49 -0.63 -16.13
CA PRO A 127 2.53 0.16 -17.38
C PRO A 127 1.23 0.91 -17.66
N GLY A 128 0.10 0.25 -17.43
CA GLY A 128 -1.21 0.85 -17.66
C GLY A 128 -1.48 2.13 -16.85
N PHE A 129 -0.83 2.33 -15.70
CA PHE A 129 -0.93 3.60 -14.96
C PHE A 129 -0.07 4.68 -15.61
N ALA A 130 1.15 4.35 -16.05
CA ALA A 130 2.01 5.28 -16.76
C ALA A 130 1.42 5.70 -18.12
N GLU A 131 0.73 4.80 -18.81
CA GLU A 131 0.06 4.99 -20.08
C GLU A 131 -1.38 5.51 -19.97
N ARG A 132 -1.89 5.67 -18.74
CA ARG A 132 -3.27 6.10 -18.49
C ARG A 132 -4.35 5.16 -19.06
N SER A 133 -4.02 3.90 -19.26
CA SER A 133 -4.92 2.85 -19.80
C SER A 133 -5.51 1.95 -18.71
N ALA A 134 -4.96 1.98 -17.48
CA ALA A 134 -5.47 1.23 -16.35
C ALA A 134 -6.16 2.15 -15.32
N ARG A 135 -6.91 1.54 -14.42
CA ARG A 135 -7.72 2.23 -13.40
C ARG A 135 -7.22 1.90 -12.00
N LEU A 136 -7.20 2.88 -11.13
CA LEU A 136 -6.97 2.73 -9.69
C LEU A 136 -8.30 2.35 -9.00
N TRP A 137 -8.86 1.18 -9.36
CA TRP A 137 -10.21 0.78 -8.97
C TRP A 137 -10.46 0.84 -7.45
N TRP A 138 -9.46 0.54 -6.62
CA TRP A 138 -9.59 0.62 -5.16
C TRP A 138 -9.67 2.05 -4.64
N ILE A 139 -8.99 3.01 -5.29
CA ILE A 139 -9.10 4.43 -4.99
C ILE A 139 -10.43 4.98 -5.52
N GLU A 140 -10.84 4.55 -6.70
CA GLU A 140 -12.13 4.94 -7.27
C GLU A 140 -13.29 4.46 -6.38
N LEU A 141 -13.23 3.23 -5.88
CA LEU A 141 -14.21 2.69 -4.93
C LEU A 141 -14.24 3.51 -3.64
N GLU A 142 -13.09 3.85 -3.07
CA GLU A 142 -13.01 4.73 -1.90
C GLU A 142 -13.64 6.10 -2.18
N GLU A 143 -13.27 6.75 -3.29
CA GLU A 143 -13.78 8.07 -3.67
C GLU A 143 -15.30 8.04 -3.96
N ALA A 144 -15.80 6.98 -4.61
CA ALA A 144 -17.22 6.82 -4.85
C ALA A 144 -17.98 6.69 -3.53
N LEU A 145 -17.57 5.82 -2.63
CA LEU A 145 -18.20 5.64 -1.34
C LEU A 145 -18.09 6.87 -0.45
N ARG A 146 -17.04 7.68 -0.61
CA ARG A 146 -16.94 8.95 0.11
C ARG A 146 -18.07 9.91 -0.25
N ARG A 147 -18.57 9.89 -1.50
CA ARG A 147 -19.60 10.78 -2.02
C ARG A 147 -21.02 10.21 -1.96
N LEU A 148 -21.16 8.88 -1.97
CA LEU A 148 -22.45 8.21 -1.97
C LEU A 148 -22.92 7.91 -0.54
N ASP A 149 -24.20 8.18 -0.25
CA ASP A 149 -24.86 7.82 1.01
C ASP A 149 -25.58 6.47 0.93
N ARG A 150 -25.68 5.92 -0.27
CA ARG A 150 -26.29 4.62 -0.58
C ARG A 150 -25.57 4.01 -1.78
N VAL A 151 -25.40 2.70 -1.74
CA VAL A 151 -24.94 1.90 -2.88
C VAL A 151 -26.05 0.94 -3.27
N SER A 152 -26.37 0.88 -4.58
CA SER A 152 -27.33 -0.07 -5.13
C SER A 152 -26.81 -0.55 -6.48
N ILE A 153 -26.46 -1.84 -6.57
CA ILE A 153 -25.94 -2.48 -7.77
C ILE A 153 -26.86 -3.63 -8.09
N GLU A 154 -27.44 -3.60 -9.29
CA GLU A 154 -28.33 -4.65 -9.81
C GLU A 154 -27.79 -5.05 -11.19
N ASP A 155 -26.87 -5.98 -11.21
CA ASP A 155 -26.38 -6.62 -12.43
C ASP A 155 -26.80 -8.10 -12.44
N ALA A 156 -26.72 -8.76 -13.60
CA ALA A 156 -27.15 -10.14 -13.78
C ALA A 156 -26.49 -11.09 -12.79
N ASP A 157 -25.20 -10.88 -12.54
CA ASP A 157 -24.34 -11.74 -11.73
C ASP A 157 -23.86 -11.11 -10.43
N PHE A 158 -24.22 -9.84 -10.17
CA PHE A 158 -23.82 -9.13 -8.96
C PHE A 158 -24.92 -8.23 -8.40
N ARG A 159 -25.38 -8.55 -7.19
CA ARG A 159 -26.39 -7.73 -6.49
C ARG A 159 -25.85 -7.27 -5.16
N PHE A 160 -25.95 -5.96 -4.92
CA PHE A 160 -25.53 -5.35 -3.67
C PHE A 160 -26.38 -4.13 -3.38
N ALA A 161 -26.86 -3.99 -2.14
CA ALA A 161 -27.56 -2.79 -1.68
C ALA A 161 -27.20 -2.51 -0.22
N ALA A 162 -26.75 -1.30 0.09
CA ALA A 162 -26.40 -0.87 1.44
C ALA A 162 -26.48 0.65 1.61
N MET A 163 -26.66 1.11 2.84
CA MET A 163 -26.51 2.51 3.22
C MET A 163 -25.05 2.79 3.59
N ALA A 164 -24.56 4.00 3.26
CA ALA A 164 -23.19 4.46 3.45
C ALA A 164 -23.17 5.94 3.89
N ARG A 165 -23.94 6.28 4.94
CA ARG A 165 -24.22 7.68 5.36
C ARG A 165 -23.15 8.26 6.30
N ASN A 166 -22.35 7.40 6.91
CA ASN A 166 -21.29 7.78 7.86
C ASN A 166 -20.05 6.90 7.65
N ASP A 167 -18.94 7.29 8.26
CA ASP A 167 -17.66 6.61 8.06
C ASP A 167 -17.69 5.12 8.42
N ALA A 168 -18.44 4.73 9.44
CA ALA A 168 -18.58 3.33 9.85
C ALA A 168 -19.36 2.51 8.82
N GLU A 169 -20.49 3.03 8.32
CA GLU A 169 -21.28 2.41 7.25
C GLU A 169 -20.44 2.32 5.97
N LYS A 170 -19.72 3.39 5.59
CA LYS A 170 -18.82 3.43 4.41
C LYS A 170 -17.72 2.38 4.50
N ALA A 171 -17.09 2.24 5.66
CA ALA A 171 -16.06 1.23 5.89
C ALA A 171 -16.61 -0.19 5.76
N ALA A 172 -17.78 -0.48 6.34
CA ALA A 172 -18.41 -1.79 6.21
C ALA A 172 -18.81 -2.11 4.76
N VAL A 173 -19.34 -1.12 4.03
CA VAL A 173 -19.68 -1.27 2.60
C VAL A 173 -18.42 -1.50 1.77
N PHE A 174 -17.35 -0.74 2.02
CA PHE A 174 -16.07 -0.92 1.33
C PHE A 174 -15.54 -2.34 1.54
N ASP A 175 -15.45 -2.79 2.79
CA ASP A 175 -14.90 -4.11 3.11
C ASP A 175 -15.70 -5.25 2.46
N ASP A 176 -17.03 -5.17 2.45
CA ASP A 176 -17.88 -6.20 1.82
C ASP A 176 -17.79 -6.16 0.29
N LEU A 177 -17.85 -4.97 -0.33
CA LEU A 177 -17.67 -4.82 -1.79
C LEU A 177 -16.28 -5.26 -2.23
N TYR A 178 -15.23 -4.79 -1.56
CA TYR A 178 -13.85 -5.15 -1.87
C TYR A 178 -13.66 -6.67 -1.86
N ARG A 179 -14.14 -7.34 -0.81
CA ARG A 179 -14.04 -8.80 -0.69
C ARG A 179 -14.80 -9.52 -1.81
N ARG A 180 -16.07 -9.17 -2.04
CA ARG A 180 -16.90 -9.83 -3.06
C ARG A 180 -16.38 -9.60 -4.48
N LEU A 181 -15.95 -8.38 -4.78
CA LEU A 181 -15.42 -8.06 -6.10
C LEU A 181 -14.09 -8.78 -6.37
N ARG A 182 -13.26 -8.96 -5.34
CA ARG A 182 -12.00 -9.72 -5.45
C ARG A 182 -12.19 -11.23 -5.58
N GLU A 183 -13.33 -11.77 -5.16
CA GLU A 183 -13.72 -13.17 -5.35
C GLU A 183 -14.30 -13.42 -6.75
N GLY A 184 -14.76 -12.38 -7.44
CA GLY A 184 -15.32 -12.43 -8.78
C GLY A 184 -14.30 -12.32 -9.92
N SER A 185 -14.80 -12.06 -11.13
CA SER A 185 -13.93 -11.79 -12.29
C SER A 185 -13.43 -10.34 -12.25
N GLU A 186 -12.25 -10.11 -12.84
CA GLU A 186 -11.70 -8.76 -13.01
C GLU A 186 -12.64 -7.84 -13.81
N GLN A 187 -13.28 -8.38 -14.85
CA GLN A 187 -14.26 -7.62 -15.64
C GLN A 187 -15.43 -7.14 -14.79
N GLN A 188 -16.02 -8.03 -13.98
CA GLN A 188 -17.11 -7.67 -13.08
C GLN A 188 -16.68 -6.61 -12.05
N LEU A 189 -15.48 -6.74 -11.48
CA LEU A 189 -14.92 -5.75 -10.57
C LEU A 189 -14.84 -4.38 -11.26
N LEU A 190 -14.25 -4.32 -12.45
CA LEU A 190 -14.07 -3.07 -13.19
C LEU A 190 -15.41 -2.45 -13.60
N ASP A 191 -16.38 -3.25 -14.04
CA ASP A 191 -17.70 -2.78 -14.44
C ASP A 191 -18.48 -2.20 -13.25
N VAL A 192 -18.46 -2.88 -12.11
CA VAL A 192 -19.11 -2.40 -10.87
C VAL A 192 -18.48 -1.10 -10.39
N VAL A 193 -17.15 -1.04 -10.33
CA VAL A 193 -16.45 0.18 -9.89
C VAL A 193 -16.67 1.32 -10.88
N ALA A 194 -16.73 1.02 -12.19
CA ALA A 194 -17.06 2.03 -13.20
C ALA A 194 -18.46 2.63 -13.01
N ALA A 195 -19.45 1.78 -12.74
CA ALA A 195 -20.82 2.23 -12.49
C ALA A 195 -20.90 3.13 -11.24
N LEU A 196 -20.27 2.73 -10.14
CA LEU A 196 -20.21 3.54 -8.90
C LEU A 196 -19.45 4.85 -9.11
N SER A 197 -18.35 4.82 -9.86
CA SER A 197 -17.58 6.02 -10.19
C SER A 197 -18.39 7.01 -11.02
N ALA A 198 -19.18 6.52 -11.98
CA ALA A 198 -20.07 7.33 -12.80
C ALA A 198 -21.19 7.96 -11.96
N GLU A 199 -21.85 7.18 -11.09
CA GLU A 199 -22.89 7.66 -10.17
C GLU A 199 -22.32 8.74 -9.23
N ALA A 200 -21.14 8.52 -8.67
CA ALA A 200 -20.46 9.46 -7.79
C ALA A 200 -19.76 10.61 -8.54
N ARG A 201 -19.79 10.64 -9.87
CA ARG A 201 -19.12 11.63 -10.73
C ARG A 201 -17.64 11.78 -10.41
N ILE A 202 -16.95 10.65 -10.36
CA ILE A 202 -15.50 10.61 -10.16
C ILE A 202 -14.81 10.88 -11.49
N ASP A 203 -13.85 11.79 -11.49
CA ASP A 203 -12.88 11.96 -12.56
C ASP A 203 -11.79 10.87 -12.45
N THR A 204 -12.09 9.72 -13.03
CA THR A 204 -11.23 8.52 -12.90
C THR A 204 -9.89 8.69 -13.61
N GLN A 205 -9.87 9.38 -14.76
CA GLN A 205 -8.65 9.71 -15.47
C GLN A 205 -7.78 10.68 -14.68
N GLY A 206 -8.38 11.74 -14.16
CA GLY A 206 -7.69 12.71 -13.30
C GLY A 206 -7.16 12.10 -12.00
N LEU A 207 -7.74 11.01 -11.49
CA LEU A 207 -7.15 10.27 -10.36
C LEU A 207 -5.81 9.65 -10.73
N VAL A 208 -5.74 8.94 -11.86
CA VAL A 208 -4.49 8.32 -12.33
C VAL A 208 -3.44 9.40 -12.65
N ASP A 209 -3.84 10.48 -13.32
CA ASP A 209 -2.95 11.61 -13.66
C ASP A 209 -2.32 12.26 -12.43
N ARG A 210 -3.10 12.40 -11.36
CA ARG A 210 -2.60 13.00 -10.10
C ARG A 210 -1.76 12.04 -9.27
N LEU A 211 -2.10 10.76 -9.27
CA LEU A 211 -1.55 9.81 -8.31
C LEU A 211 -0.39 9.00 -8.87
N CYS A 212 -0.30 8.76 -10.17
CA CYS A 212 0.72 7.93 -10.78
C CYS A 212 1.73 8.74 -11.59
N LEU A 213 2.94 8.23 -11.66
CA LEU A 213 3.98 8.70 -12.57
C LEU A 213 3.62 8.28 -14.00
N ASP A 214 3.97 9.11 -14.96
CA ASP A 214 4.10 8.75 -16.36
C ASP A 214 5.53 8.25 -16.65
N TRP A 215 5.81 7.90 -17.90
CA TRP A 215 7.13 7.40 -18.28
C TRP A 215 8.24 8.44 -18.06
N ASP A 216 7.94 9.73 -18.22
CA ASP A 216 8.91 10.80 -17.98
C ASP A 216 9.24 10.93 -16.47
N GLY A 217 8.24 10.79 -15.62
CA GLY A 217 8.43 10.77 -14.16
C GLY A 217 9.18 9.53 -13.66
N ILE A 218 8.97 8.37 -14.32
CA ILE A 218 9.68 7.12 -13.98
C ILE A 218 11.15 7.17 -14.42
N ALA A 219 11.47 7.94 -15.46
CA ALA A 219 12.83 8.06 -15.98
C ALA A 219 13.73 9.01 -15.17
N GLN A 220 13.18 9.74 -14.19
CA GLN A 220 13.94 10.63 -13.30
C GLN A 220 14.63 9.84 -12.19
#